data_c3ca0e39a9b4c857dda1309b67c4dc00
#
_entry.id   c3ca0e39a9b4c857dda1309b67c4dc00
#
_cell.length_a   1.000
_cell.length_b   1.000
_cell.length_c   1.000
_cell.angle_alpha   90.00
_cell.angle_beta   90.00
_cell.angle_gamma   90.00
#
_symmetry.space_group_name_H-M   'P 1'
#
loop_
_entity.id
_entity.type
_entity.pdbx_description
1 polymer ?
#
loop_
_entity_poly.entity_id
_entity_poly.type
_entity_poly.pdbx_seq_one_letter_code
_entity_poly.pdbx_strand_id
1 'polypeptide(L)'
;MNKIGIKFETVKSGIYKDILSPDKPLSDEGRELLQGLIDESYKQFTEAVSEGRNLLVEDVKKFADGRIFTGTQAKDLGLVDKIGDEFVARELAAEMVKIDPKIQPVTFGKKKKKILGLIPGSRIAEKIIQNIFFEVNSSNKILWLYKP
;
A
#
# COMPACT_ATOMS: atom_id res chain seq x y z
N MET A 1 26.39 -16.49 1.45
CA MET A 1 25.73 -17.79 1.50
C MET A 1 26.71 -18.96 1.39
N ASN A 2 27.90 -18.79 0.88
CA ASN A 2 28.93 -19.85 0.81
C ASN A 2 29.27 -20.52 2.18
N LYS A 3 29.06 -19.83 3.30
CA LYS A 3 29.31 -20.39 4.65
C LYS A 3 28.35 -21.50 5.09
N ILE A 4 27.19 -21.63 4.42
CA ILE A 4 26.17 -22.66 4.73
C ILE A 4 25.99 -23.69 3.62
N GLY A 5 26.94 -23.73 2.65
CA GLY A 5 26.97 -24.75 1.60
C GLY A 5 25.86 -24.67 0.54
N ILE A 6 25.09 -23.56 0.49
CA ILE A 6 24.05 -23.39 -0.52
C ILE A 6 24.66 -22.79 -1.78
N LYS A 7 24.49 -23.49 -2.92
CA LYS A 7 24.84 -22.98 -4.25
C LYS A 7 23.55 -22.68 -5.02
N PHE A 8 23.53 -21.53 -5.69
CA PHE A 8 22.50 -21.16 -6.63
C PHE A 8 23.02 -21.37 -8.05
N GLU A 9 22.23 -22.02 -8.88
CA GLU A 9 22.49 -22.15 -10.31
C GLU A 9 21.37 -21.47 -11.05
N THR A 10 21.70 -20.43 -11.82
CA THR A 10 20.71 -19.59 -12.52
C THR A 10 20.84 -19.77 -14.02
N VAL A 11 19.79 -20.30 -14.64
CA VAL A 11 19.64 -20.35 -16.09
C VAL A 11 18.76 -19.17 -16.52
N LYS A 12 19.28 -18.31 -17.42
CA LYS A 12 18.58 -17.09 -17.81
C LYS A 12 18.76 -16.78 -19.28
N SER A 13 17.74 -16.16 -19.89
CA SER A 13 17.75 -15.75 -21.30
C SER A 13 18.22 -14.31 -21.54
N GLY A 14 18.56 -13.56 -20.46
CA GLY A 14 19.02 -12.17 -20.55
C GLY A 14 19.85 -11.78 -19.34
N ILE A 15 20.85 -10.90 -19.54
CA ILE A 15 21.84 -10.56 -18.53
C ILE A 15 21.26 -9.90 -17.27
N TYR A 16 20.15 -9.17 -17.40
CA TYR A 16 19.52 -8.44 -16.29
C TYR A 16 18.36 -9.18 -15.63
N LYS A 17 18.01 -10.41 -16.06
CA LYS A 17 16.86 -11.13 -15.49
C LYS A 17 17.01 -11.50 -14.02
N ASP A 18 18.22 -11.55 -13.52
CA ASP A 18 18.58 -11.84 -12.15
C ASP A 18 19.29 -10.65 -11.45
N ILE A 19 19.03 -9.43 -11.94
CA ILE A 19 19.69 -8.21 -11.46
C ILE A 19 19.53 -7.98 -9.95
N LEU A 20 18.38 -8.37 -9.37
CA LEU A 20 18.09 -8.25 -7.94
C LEU A 20 18.27 -9.58 -7.19
N SER A 21 19.00 -10.55 -7.76
CA SER A 21 19.23 -11.82 -7.07
C SER A 21 20.11 -11.65 -5.83
N PRO A 22 19.71 -12.22 -4.66
CA PRO A 22 20.44 -12.04 -3.41
C PRO A 22 21.74 -12.85 -3.32
N ASP A 23 22.00 -13.73 -4.30
CA ASP A 23 23.15 -14.64 -4.32
C ASP A 23 24.42 -14.02 -4.92
N LYS A 24 24.28 -12.87 -5.56
CA LYS A 24 25.39 -12.15 -6.19
C LYS A 24 25.34 -10.64 -5.92
N PRO A 25 26.49 -9.97 -5.93
CA PRO A 25 26.52 -8.51 -5.87
C PRO A 25 25.90 -7.90 -7.13
N LEU A 26 25.33 -6.72 -6.99
CA LEU A 26 24.83 -5.92 -8.09
C LEU A 26 26.02 -5.41 -8.93
N SER A 27 25.97 -5.61 -10.25
CA SER A 27 26.98 -5.05 -11.16
C SER A 27 26.83 -3.53 -11.33
N ASP A 28 27.87 -2.86 -11.80
CA ASP A 28 27.84 -1.41 -12.01
C ASP A 28 26.80 -1.02 -13.07
N GLU A 29 26.72 -1.76 -14.18
CA GLU A 29 25.71 -1.56 -15.22
C GLU A 29 24.29 -1.85 -14.69
N GLY A 30 24.15 -2.85 -13.83
CA GLY A 30 22.88 -3.16 -13.16
C GLY A 30 22.47 -2.04 -12.22
N ARG A 31 23.43 -1.44 -11.51
CA ARG A 31 23.20 -0.30 -10.63
C ARG A 31 22.75 0.93 -11.41
N GLU A 32 23.41 1.26 -12.51
CA GLU A 32 23.03 2.39 -13.36
C GLU A 32 21.62 2.23 -13.93
N LEU A 33 21.28 1.03 -14.40
CA LEU A 33 19.94 0.71 -14.92
C LEU A 33 18.87 0.89 -13.86
N LEU A 34 19.09 0.36 -12.66
CA LEU A 34 18.14 0.50 -11.55
C LEU A 34 18.05 1.94 -11.05
N GLN A 35 19.18 2.65 -10.99
CA GLN A 35 19.19 4.06 -10.59
C GLN A 35 18.37 4.91 -11.57
N GLY A 36 18.55 4.70 -12.87
CA GLY A 36 17.75 5.40 -13.88
C GLY A 36 16.25 5.16 -13.74
N LEU A 37 15.83 3.93 -13.42
CA LEU A 37 14.42 3.61 -13.14
C LEU A 37 13.90 4.31 -11.87
N ILE A 38 14.72 4.37 -10.83
CA ILE A 38 14.36 5.04 -9.56
C ILE A 38 14.27 6.55 -9.79
N ASP A 39 15.22 7.13 -10.50
CA ASP A 39 15.24 8.57 -10.76
C ASP A 39 14.03 9.01 -11.59
N GLU A 40 13.68 8.26 -12.63
CA GLU A 40 12.48 8.53 -13.44
C GLU A 40 11.20 8.38 -12.61
N SER A 41 11.10 7.33 -11.80
CA SER A 41 9.95 7.12 -10.91
C SER A 41 9.82 8.25 -9.87
N TYR A 42 10.94 8.68 -9.31
CA TYR A 42 10.98 9.79 -8.35
C TYR A 42 10.57 11.10 -8.99
N LYS A 43 11.02 11.37 -10.22
CA LYS A 43 10.61 12.54 -10.98
C LYS A 43 9.10 12.55 -11.22
N GLN A 44 8.54 11.46 -11.74
CA GLN A 44 7.11 11.33 -11.97
C GLN A 44 6.31 11.51 -10.67
N PHE A 45 6.77 10.92 -9.57
CA PHE A 45 6.14 11.08 -8.27
C PHE A 45 6.13 12.53 -7.80
N THR A 46 7.28 13.21 -7.84
CA THR A 46 7.39 14.61 -7.39
C THR A 46 6.58 15.57 -8.26
N GLU A 47 6.53 15.35 -9.57
CA GLU A 47 5.70 16.10 -10.51
C GLU A 47 4.19 15.88 -10.22
N ALA A 48 3.76 14.65 -10.02
CA ALA A 48 2.36 14.34 -9.70
C ALA A 48 1.91 14.97 -8.37
N VAL A 49 2.77 14.95 -7.34
CA VAL A 49 2.48 15.62 -6.06
C VAL A 49 2.42 17.13 -6.24
N SER A 50 3.36 17.70 -6.96
CA SER A 50 3.42 19.14 -7.29
C SER A 50 2.13 19.60 -7.98
N GLU A 51 1.70 18.89 -9.02
CA GLU A 51 0.48 19.18 -9.77
C GLU A 51 -0.77 19.00 -8.91
N GLY A 52 -0.88 17.83 -8.22
CA GLY A 52 -2.06 17.51 -7.43
C GLY A 52 -2.24 18.40 -6.19
N ARG A 53 -1.17 19.05 -5.71
CA ARG A 53 -1.17 19.89 -4.52
C ARG A 53 -0.86 21.36 -4.79
N ASN A 54 -0.65 21.71 -6.05
CA ASN A 54 -0.27 23.06 -6.48
C ASN A 54 0.95 23.58 -5.70
N LEU A 55 1.96 22.73 -5.54
CA LEU A 55 3.24 23.02 -4.88
C LEU A 55 4.34 23.14 -5.94
N LEU A 56 5.41 23.84 -5.64
CA LEU A 56 6.59 23.82 -6.51
C LEU A 56 7.31 22.45 -6.39
N VAL A 57 7.77 21.89 -7.51
CA VAL A 57 8.52 20.61 -7.51
C VAL A 57 9.72 20.67 -6.57
N GLU A 58 10.41 21.80 -6.52
CA GLU A 58 11.57 21.99 -5.64
C GLU A 58 11.19 21.98 -4.14
N ASP A 59 9.98 22.40 -3.79
CA ASP A 59 9.48 22.29 -2.41
C ASP A 59 9.08 20.86 -2.08
N VAL A 60 8.45 20.15 -3.03
CA VAL A 60 8.14 18.73 -2.88
C VAL A 60 9.40 17.92 -2.62
N LYS A 61 10.47 18.15 -3.37
CA LYS A 61 11.75 17.46 -3.21
C LYS A 61 12.38 17.64 -1.82
N LYS A 62 12.10 18.72 -1.10
CA LYS A 62 12.66 18.95 0.25
C LYS A 62 12.15 17.95 1.29
N PHE A 63 11.00 17.33 1.05
CA PHE A 63 10.40 16.38 1.97
C PHE A 63 10.10 15.02 1.35
N ALA A 64 10.22 14.87 0.04
CA ALA A 64 9.96 13.62 -0.68
C ALA A 64 11.17 12.67 -0.67
N ASP A 65 11.77 12.46 0.47
CA ASP A 65 12.99 11.66 0.68
C ASP A 65 12.70 10.26 1.27
N GLY A 66 11.43 9.88 1.33
CA GLY A 66 10.99 8.59 1.88
C GLY A 66 10.69 8.60 3.38
N ARG A 67 10.74 9.76 4.02
CA ARG A 67 10.36 9.89 5.44
C ARG A 67 8.87 9.69 5.67
N ILE A 68 8.52 9.30 6.90
CA ILE A 68 7.12 9.17 7.35
C ILE A 68 6.68 10.49 7.99
N PHE A 69 5.43 10.88 7.74
CA PHE A 69 4.81 12.07 8.31
C PHE A 69 3.65 11.70 9.24
N THR A 70 3.47 12.47 10.31
CA THR A 70 2.21 12.50 11.04
C THR A 70 1.15 13.24 10.22
N GLY A 71 -0.15 13.05 10.55
CA GLY A 71 -1.22 13.79 9.88
C GLY A 71 -1.06 15.30 9.95
N THR A 72 -0.61 15.82 11.12
CA THR A 72 -0.36 17.24 11.31
C THR A 72 0.75 17.74 10.38
N GLN A 73 1.88 17.04 10.35
CA GLN A 73 2.99 17.40 9.46
C GLN A 73 2.58 17.37 7.98
N ALA A 74 1.81 16.35 7.58
CA ALA A 74 1.31 16.24 6.21
C ALA A 74 0.36 17.40 5.86
N LYS A 75 -0.45 17.86 6.82
CA LYS A 75 -1.33 19.02 6.64
C LYS A 75 -0.53 20.31 6.53
N ASP A 76 0.47 20.51 7.39
CA ASP A 76 1.32 21.70 7.38
C ASP A 76 2.13 21.82 6.08
N LEU A 77 2.48 20.68 5.47
CA LEU A 77 3.13 20.59 4.16
C LEU A 77 2.14 20.70 2.97
N GLY A 78 0.84 20.82 3.22
CA GLY A 78 -0.18 20.89 2.17
C GLY A 78 -0.47 19.55 1.49
N LEU A 79 0.01 18.44 2.03
CA LEU A 79 -0.19 17.11 1.45
C LEU A 79 -1.58 16.54 1.71
N VAL A 80 -2.26 16.99 2.77
CA VAL A 80 -3.64 16.64 3.11
C VAL A 80 -4.44 17.88 3.48
N ASP A 81 -5.74 17.88 3.18
CA ASP A 81 -6.61 19.05 3.35
C ASP A 81 -7.13 19.15 4.77
N LYS A 82 -7.54 18.02 5.35
CA LYS A 82 -8.11 17.93 6.70
C LYS A 82 -7.57 16.72 7.44
N ILE A 83 -7.48 16.85 8.77
CA ILE A 83 -7.22 15.75 9.68
C ILE A 83 -8.56 15.34 10.28
N GLY A 84 -8.86 14.04 10.28
CA GLY A 84 -10.09 13.52 10.82
C GLY A 84 -10.16 12.00 10.73
N ASP A 85 -11.24 11.45 11.23
CA ASP A 85 -11.58 10.04 11.13
C ASP A 85 -12.45 9.74 9.90
N GLU A 86 -13.00 8.53 9.83
CA GLU A 86 -13.89 8.10 8.75
C GLU A 86 -15.16 8.98 8.67
N PHE A 87 -15.68 9.47 9.80
CA PHE A 87 -16.88 10.30 9.82
C PHE A 87 -16.62 11.65 9.16
N VAL A 88 -15.52 12.31 9.53
CA VAL A 88 -15.07 13.56 8.92
C VAL A 88 -14.84 13.40 7.42
N ALA A 89 -14.24 12.28 7.00
CA ALA A 89 -14.03 11.99 5.59
C ALA A 89 -15.36 11.81 4.82
N ARG A 90 -16.34 11.14 5.43
CA ARG A 90 -17.68 10.97 4.84
C ARG A 90 -18.44 12.30 4.72
N GLU A 91 -18.40 13.11 5.76
CA GLU A 91 -19.03 14.43 5.77
C GLU A 91 -18.44 15.30 4.67
N LEU A 92 -17.12 15.35 4.56
CA LEU A 92 -16.44 16.10 3.52
C LEU A 92 -16.78 15.59 2.11
N ALA A 93 -16.80 14.29 1.91
CA ALA A 93 -17.18 13.70 0.63
C ALA A 93 -18.62 14.01 0.25
N ALA A 94 -19.55 13.95 1.22
CA ALA A 94 -20.95 14.29 1.02
C ALA A 94 -21.13 15.78 0.67
N GLU A 95 -20.39 16.66 1.36
CA GLU A 95 -20.37 18.11 1.07
C GLU A 95 -19.90 18.40 -0.35
N MET A 96 -18.80 17.75 -0.78
CA MET A 96 -18.23 17.94 -2.12
C MET A 96 -19.20 17.58 -3.24
N VAL A 97 -20.01 16.53 -3.05
CA VAL A 97 -21.00 16.09 -4.06
C VAL A 97 -22.44 16.56 -3.74
N LYS A 98 -22.64 17.37 -2.71
CA LYS A 98 -23.92 17.95 -2.28
C LYS A 98 -24.99 16.91 -2.01
N ILE A 99 -24.64 15.84 -1.29
CA ILE A 99 -25.60 14.81 -0.80
C ILE A 99 -25.68 14.84 0.72
N ASP A 100 -26.75 14.22 1.28
CA ASP A 100 -26.91 14.11 2.73
C ASP A 100 -25.80 13.18 3.30
N PRO A 101 -24.98 13.63 4.27
CA PRO A 101 -23.93 12.82 4.89
C PRO A 101 -24.45 11.58 5.65
N LYS A 102 -25.78 11.53 5.94
CA LYS A 102 -26.42 10.37 6.56
C LYS A 102 -26.63 9.19 5.61
N ILE A 103 -26.46 9.40 4.29
CA ILE A 103 -26.58 8.34 3.30
C ILE A 103 -25.47 7.31 3.55
N GLN A 104 -25.88 6.05 3.73
CA GLN A 104 -24.93 4.96 3.96
C GLN A 104 -24.11 4.67 2.70
N PRO A 105 -22.78 4.54 2.83
CA PRO A 105 -21.93 4.23 1.69
C PRO A 105 -22.22 2.82 1.17
N VAL A 106 -22.24 2.68 -0.15
CA VAL A 106 -22.37 1.38 -0.81
C VAL A 106 -20.98 0.79 -1.03
N THR A 107 -20.74 -0.36 -0.42
CA THR A 107 -19.47 -1.09 -0.62
C THR A 107 -19.60 -2.02 -1.82
N PHE A 108 -18.82 -1.72 -2.87
CA PHE A 108 -18.70 -2.61 -4.02
C PHE A 108 -17.63 -3.67 -3.74
N GLY A 109 -18.02 -4.93 -3.71
CA GLY A 109 -17.10 -6.05 -3.49
C GLY A 109 -17.73 -7.37 -3.90
N LYS A 110 -16.91 -8.34 -4.26
CA LYS A 110 -17.39 -9.72 -4.45
C LYS A 110 -17.94 -10.20 -3.11
N LYS A 111 -19.26 -10.45 -3.03
CA LYS A 111 -19.82 -11.21 -1.91
C LYS A 111 -19.03 -12.50 -1.81
N LYS A 112 -18.27 -12.69 -0.72
CA LYS A 112 -17.64 -13.99 -0.43
C LYS A 112 -18.79 -14.99 -0.39
N LYS A 113 -18.86 -15.88 -1.40
CA LYS A 113 -19.80 -17.00 -1.35
C LYS A 113 -19.48 -17.75 -0.08
N LYS A 114 -20.43 -17.81 0.85
CA LYS A 114 -20.31 -18.66 2.04
C LYS A 114 -20.30 -20.10 1.55
N ILE A 115 -19.12 -20.65 1.30
CA ILE A 115 -18.91 -22.06 0.91
C ILE A 115 -19.43 -23.00 2.01
N LEU A 116 -19.64 -22.47 3.22
CA LEU A 116 -20.06 -23.23 4.39
C LEU A 116 -21.57 -23.54 4.45
N GLY A 117 -22.37 -23.09 3.49
CA GLY A 117 -23.80 -23.46 3.42
C GLY A 117 -24.09 -24.89 2.97
N LEU A 118 -23.06 -25.67 2.63
CA LEU A 118 -23.20 -27.05 2.11
C LEU A 118 -23.02 -28.15 3.18
N ILE A 119 -22.70 -27.80 4.44
CA ILE A 119 -22.53 -28.78 5.52
C ILE A 119 -23.69 -28.61 6.52
N PRO A 120 -24.71 -29.48 6.50
CA PRO A 120 -25.79 -29.44 7.50
C PRO A 120 -25.23 -29.85 8.86
N GLY A 121 -25.28 -28.95 9.84
CA GLY A 121 -25.13 -29.32 11.25
C GLY A 121 -23.99 -28.70 12.05
N SER A 122 -23.21 -27.75 11.55
CA SER A 122 -22.03 -27.26 12.28
C SER A 122 -22.03 -25.76 12.64
N ARG A 123 -23.01 -25.28 13.42
CA ARG A 123 -22.96 -23.93 14.02
C ARG A 123 -21.69 -23.70 14.87
N ILE A 124 -21.09 -24.76 15.39
CA ILE A 124 -19.85 -24.73 16.17
C ILE A 124 -18.63 -24.58 15.23
N ALA A 125 -18.61 -25.31 14.12
CA ALA A 125 -17.55 -25.20 13.12
C ALA A 125 -17.55 -23.81 12.44
N GLU A 126 -18.70 -23.19 12.21
CA GLU A 126 -18.78 -21.80 11.70
C GLU A 126 -18.11 -20.80 12.64
N LYS A 127 -18.34 -20.89 13.96
CA LYS A 127 -17.70 -20.00 14.94
C LYS A 127 -16.19 -20.20 15.03
N ILE A 128 -15.72 -21.44 15.00
CA ILE A 128 -14.27 -21.77 15.06
C ILE A 128 -13.57 -21.27 13.79
N ILE A 129 -14.15 -21.53 12.62
CA ILE A 129 -13.58 -21.07 11.35
C ILE A 129 -13.63 -19.56 11.22
N GLN A 130 -14.71 -18.88 11.66
CA GLN A 130 -14.76 -17.42 11.68
C GLN A 130 -13.70 -16.81 12.59
N ASN A 131 -13.42 -17.39 13.76
CA ASN A 131 -12.36 -16.93 14.64
C ASN A 131 -10.97 -17.16 14.03
N ILE A 132 -10.70 -18.32 13.43
CA ILE A 132 -9.42 -18.61 12.76
C ILE A 132 -9.23 -17.68 11.55
N PHE A 133 -10.24 -17.49 10.71
CA PHE A 133 -10.18 -16.55 9.58
C PHE A 133 -10.04 -15.09 10.03
N PHE A 134 -10.60 -14.72 11.17
CA PHE A 134 -10.43 -13.38 11.73
C PHE A 134 -9.00 -13.18 12.21
N GLU A 135 -8.40 -14.12 12.92
CA GLU A 135 -7.00 -14.04 13.36
C GLU A 135 -6.00 -14.04 12.19
N VAL A 136 -6.15 -14.94 11.22
CA VAL A 136 -5.27 -15.00 10.04
C VAL A 136 -5.41 -13.75 9.17
N ASN A 137 -6.60 -13.18 9.05
CA ASN A 137 -6.81 -11.98 8.24
C ASN A 137 -6.44 -10.69 8.99
N SER A 138 -6.38 -10.71 10.33
CA SER A 138 -5.88 -9.60 11.14
C SER A 138 -4.35 -9.54 11.20
N SER A 139 -3.67 -10.68 11.12
CA SER A 139 -2.20 -10.73 11.13
C SER A 139 -1.55 -10.34 9.79
N ASN A 140 -2.29 -10.38 8.67
CA ASN A 140 -1.80 -9.98 7.34
C ASN A 140 -2.25 -8.59 6.87
N LYS A 141 -2.91 -7.83 7.70
CA LYS A 141 -3.20 -6.44 7.41
C LYS A 141 -2.08 -5.59 7.99
N ILE A 142 -1.26 -5.03 7.11
CA ILE A 142 -0.61 -3.76 7.40
C ILE A 142 -1.76 -2.78 7.65
N LEU A 143 -2.07 -2.58 8.92
CA LEU A 143 -3.23 -1.81 9.35
C LEU A 143 -2.93 -0.32 9.22
N TRP A 144 -3.30 0.24 8.10
CA TRP A 144 -3.69 1.63 7.98
C TRP A 144 -5.17 1.84 8.37
N LEU A 145 -5.79 0.86 9.02
CA LEU A 145 -7.15 0.96 9.51
C LEU A 145 -7.09 1.11 11.02
N TYR A 146 -7.16 2.34 11.48
CA TYR A 146 -7.61 2.66 12.81
C TYR A 146 -8.98 1.98 13.01
N LYS A 147 -9.05 1.06 13.97
CA LYS A 147 -10.31 0.48 14.42
C LYS A 147 -10.75 1.30 15.63
N PRO A 148 -11.95 1.91 15.62
CA PRO A 148 -12.47 2.62 16.79
C PRO A 148 -12.68 1.67 17.94
#